data_6cfe0dc20f13418feffbf800ca3fefaa
#
_entry.id   6cfe0dc20f13418feffbf800ca3fefaa
#
_cell.length_a   1.000
_cell.length_b   1.000
_cell.length_c   1.000
_cell.angle_alpha   90.00
_cell.angle_beta   90.00
_cell.angle_gamma   90.00
#
_symmetry.space_group_name_H-M   'P 1'
#
loop_
_entity.id
_entity.type
_entity.pdbx_description
1 polymer ?
#
loop_
_entity_poly.entity_id
_entity_poly.type
_entity_poly.pdbx_seq_one_letter_code
_entity_poly.pdbx_strand_id
1 'polypeptide(L)'
;MSTVESREVRPARERWEVALPDGRVVPWTGFQVGPAGIAPHELAHICRRLLGLGPAEAEAAAREELSPAGAARDRPGIVAYSPPMAKRMFEGALESLAAGEPAEDWPTILEARSVCLAHEGDLLIGRTAPWKEAAAGRPVVEVPDHDHFHLSHALLRLADGPADRWSRVLGPAIDRLRADPACVVRVYALDEPMRILLLWLKRVAGVDRLLVEANAPEITEKWGHKAVLHPAARAAHDLPAPPGRAPFDVLDAETELTPLYRVFGLAVPRLPGYTVVWDGEPADAVTDGGIRTTPGDPVRVPVTPGDEPLGNGRARRAEDSFAAQLVLAAQLLRGRHGVRLGCLKPVRGGTGQRIHVGVPLDDPDVLAALARQAARSGEDYLLEAHADYLRHAVTGHEFLLAPSVHVRAGALADGMALQFLNGTMWEGNVFLDESTHAAFGIARSHYARIRHAMADFVRLFEGRGLINGGVDFAIARVGGRYDDTTLVAMQDLNLSACGADYLHAFLEESRTVLGALAGTGTGISAATKVIRPASDMDLPRLRRLVDHRTPTSYARALTSVPGNWGLIAVACPDAVRAAEEVLALEARLTA
;
A
#
# COMPACT_ATOMS: atom_id res chain seq x y z
N MET A 1 -48.71 -6.07 -13.87
CA MET A 1 -47.43 -5.38 -13.64
C MET A 1 -46.38 -6.46 -13.46
N SER A 2 -45.63 -6.72 -14.53
CA SER A 2 -44.61 -7.78 -14.59
C SER A 2 -43.31 -7.17 -14.09
N THR A 3 -42.81 -7.65 -12.97
CA THR A 3 -41.48 -7.36 -12.47
C THR A 3 -40.46 -8.01 -13.41
N VAL A 4 -39.78 -7.18 -14.17
CA VAL A 4 -38.60 -7.60 -14.91
C VAL A 4 -37.50 -7.83 -13.90
N GLU A 5 -37.26 -9.08 -13.55
CA GLU A 5 -36.01 -9.50 -12.87
C GLU A 5 -34.84 -9.13 -13.78
N SER A 6 -34.09 -8.13 -13.39
CA SER A 6 -32.78 -7.86 -13.98
C SER A 6 -31.87 -9.05 -13.66
N ARG A 7 -31.74 -9.97 -14.58
CA ARG A 7 -30.66 -10.97 -14.56
C ARG A 7 -29.34 -10.21 -14.55
N GLU A 8 -28.72 -10.11 -13.40
CA GLU A 8 -27.30 -9.75 -13.31
C GLU A 8 -26.51 -10.74 -14.18
N VAL A 9 -26.07 -10.25 -15.32
CA VAL A 9 -25.10 -10.98 -16.14
C VAL A 9 -23.79 -10.91 -15.36
N ARG A 10 -23.54 -11.90 -14.51
CA ARG A 10 -22.19 -12.14 -13.99
C ARG A 10 -21.30 -12.36 -15.22
N PRO A 11 -20.29 -11.52 -15.47
CA PRO A 11 -19.34 -11.80 -16.53
C PRO A 11 -18.69 -13.14 -16.19
N ALA A 12 -18.82 -14.10 -17.08
CA ALA A 12 -18.23 -15.41 -16.89
C ALA A 12 -16.72 -15.24 -16.72
N ARG A 13 -16.14 -15.77 -15.64
CA ARG A 13 -14.69 -15.79 -15.37
C ARG A 13 -13.85 -16.40 -16.51
N GLU A 14 -14.48 -17.10 -17.42
CA GLU A 14 -13.88 -17.84 -18.54
C GLU A 14 -13.40 -16.97 -19.72
N ARG A 15 -13.50 -15.64 -19.64
CA ARG A 15 -13.26 -14.76 -20.80
C ARG A 15 -11.86 -14.15 -20.89
N TRP A 16 -11.05 -14.30 -19.87
CA TRP A 16 -9.74 -13.68 -19.82
C TRP A 16 -8.64 -14.72 -19.85
N GLU A 17 -7.80 -14.62 -20.86
CA GLU A 17 -6.59 -15.42 -20.98
C GLU A 17 -5.39 -14.48 -21.02
N VAL A 18 -4.35 -14.83 -20.28
CA VAL A 18 -3.10 -14.08 -20.21
C VAL A 18 -2.02 -14.90 -20.90
N ALA A 19 -1.39 -14.31 -21.91
CA ALA A 19 -0.18 -14.89 -22.49
C ALA A 19 1.02 -14.55 -21.59
N LEU A 20 1.65 -15.57 -21.04
CA LEU A 20 2.84 -15.42 -20.21
C LEU A 20 4.08 -15.19 -21.10
N PRO A 21 5.19 -14.65 -20.53
CA PRO A 21 6.43 -14.43 -21.27
C PRO A 21 7.02 -15.68 -21.93
N ASP A 22 6.74 -16.87 -21.38
CA ASP A 22 7.17 -18.15 -21.92
C ASP A 22 6.27 -18.69 -23.05
N GLY A 23 5.27 -17.91 -23.48
CA GLY A 23 4.35 -18.25 -24.55
C GLY A 23 3.16 -19.11 -24.11
N ARG A 24 3.08 -19.54 -22.86
CA ARG A 24 1.88 -20.22 -22.34
C ARG A 24 0.72 -19.23 -22.24
N VAL A 25 -0.47 -19.73 -22.52
CA VAL A 25 -1.72 -18.97 -22.29
C VAL A 25 -2.43 -19.60 -21.10
N VAL A 26 -2.71 -18.80 -20.08
CA VAL A 26 -3.37 -19.24 -18.85
C VAL A 26 -4.61 -18.38 -18.57
N PRO A 27 -5.65 -18.95 -17.93
CA PRO A 27 -6.82 -18.17 -17.56
C PRO A 27 -6.46 -17.13 -16.51
N TRP A 28 -6.94 -15.89 -16.70
CA TRP A 28 -6.84 -14.84 -15.69
C TRP A 28 -7.83 -15.14 -14.55
N THR A 29 -7.31 -15.31 -13.35
CA THR A 29 -8.10 -15.62 -12.15
C THR A 29 -8.52 -14.38 -11.34
N GLY A 30 -8.00 -13.20 -11.69
CA GLY A 30 -8.35 -11.93 -11.08
C GLY A 30 -9.72 -11.40 -11.52
N PHE A 31 -10.14 -10.27 -10.94
CA PHE A 31 -11.42 -9.62 -11.22
C PHE A 31 -11.29 -8.60 -12.37
N GLN A 32 -10.83 -9.05 -13.53
CA GLN A 32 -10.87 -8.30 -14.80
C GLN A 32 -10.21 -6.91 -14.80
N VAL A 33 -9.20 -6.67 -13.97
CA VAL A 33 -8.45 -5.42 -14.00
C VAL A 33 -7.16 -5.62 -14.77
N GLY A 34 -7.10 -5.03 -15.95
CA GLY A 34 -5.96 -5.15 -16.84
C GLY A 34 -4.76 -4.27 -16.46
N PRO A 35 -3.62 -4.45 -17.14
CA PRO A 35 -2.39 -3.71 -16.88
C PRO A 35 -2.32 -2.35 -17.60
N ALA A 36 -3.35 -1.94 -18.31
CA ALA A 36 -3.30 -0.70 -19.10
C ALA A 36 -3.00 0.52 -18.21
N GLY A 37 -2.13 1.38 -18.69
CA GLY A 37 -1.80 2.66 -18.09
C GLY A 37 -1.91 3.76 -19.14
N ILE A 38 -1.84 5.01 -18.70
CA ILE A 38 -1.75 6.17 -19.60
C ILE A 38 -0.26 6.52 -19.70
N ALA A 39 0.28 6.55 -20.93
CA ALA A 39 1.65 6.95 -21.15
C ALA A 39 1.90 8.41 -20.78
N PRO A 40 3.10 8.81 -20.31
CA PRO A 40 3.36 10.20 -19.90
C PRO A 40 3.06 11.25 -20.98
N HIS A 41 3.42 10.99 -22.25
CA HIS A 41 3.11 11.91 -23.35
C HIS A 41 1.61 12.04 -23.62
N GLU A 42 0.87 10.95 -23.46
CA GLU A 42 -0.57 10.93 -23.62
C GLU A 42 -1.27 11.60 -22.42
N LEU A 43 -0.77 11.39 -21.20
CA LEU A 43 -1.23 12.08 -20.00
C LEU A 43 -1.10 13.60 -20.16
N ALA A 44 0.06 14.06 -20.66
CA ALA A 44 0.28 15.47 -20.97
C ALA A 44 -0.70 16.00 -22.04
N HIS A 45 -1.10 15.17 -23.01
CA HIS A 45 -2.10 15.53 -24.02
C HIS A 45 -3.50 15.63 -23.44
N ILE A 46 -3.90 14.68 -22.60
CA ILE A 46 -5.17 14.70 -21.86
C ILE A 46 -5.25 15.93 -20.95
N CYS A 47 -4.18 16.23 -20.21
CA CYS A 47 -4.09 17.42 -19.37
C CYS A 47 -4.40 18.70 -20.14
N ARG A 48 -3.77 18.87 -21.32
CA ARG A 48 -4.02 20.03 -22.18
C ARG A 48 -5.47 20.09 -22.68
N ARG A 49 -6.06 18.95 -23.05
CA ARG A 49 -7.46 18.92 -23.52
C ARG A 49 -8.45 19.28 -22.41
N LEU A 50 -8.28 18.71 -21.23
CA LEU A 50 -9.23 18.88 -20.13
C LEU A 50 -9.07 20.21 -19.41
N LEU A 51 -7.83 20.67 -19.23
CA LEU A 51 -7.52 21.82 -18.40
C LEU A 51 -7.01 23.03 -19.19
N GLY A 52 -6.56 22.86 -20.43
CA GLY A 52 -5.84 23.89 -21.16
C GLY A 52 -4.45 24.19 -20.59
N LEU A 53 -3.92 23.32 -19.75
CA LEU A 53 -2.66 23.48 -19.00
C LEU A 53 -1.66 22.38 -19.39
N GLY A 54 -0.37 22.71 -19.33
CA GLY A 54 0.68 21.70 -19.34
C GLY A 54 0.80 20.98 -17.99
N PRO A 55 1.53 19.83 -17.91
CA PRO A 55 1.69 19.08 -16.66
C PRO A 55 2.24 19.91 -15.49
N ALA A 56 3.28 20.71 -15.71
CA ALA A 56 3.85 21.55 -14.66
C ALA A 56 2.89 22.66 -14.18
N GLU A 57 2.11 23.24 -15.11
CA GLU A 57 1.09 24.23 -14.77
C GLU A 57 -0.08 23.57 -14.00
N ALA A 58 -0.48 22.36 -14.37
CA ALA A 58 -1.50 21.60 -13.65
C ALA A 58 -1.02 21.21 -12.24
N GLU A 59 0.25 20.88 -12.07
CA GLU A 59 0.82 20.64 -10.76
C GLU A 59 0.80 21.90 -9.88
N ALA A 60 1.17 23.05 -10.43
CA ALA A 60 1.10 24.32 -9.71
C ALA A 60 -0.36 24.66 -9.33
N ALA A 61 -1.30 24.52 -10.28
CA ALA A 61 -2.72 24.72 -10.02
C ALA A 61 -3.26 23.77 -8.93
N ALA A 62 -2.84 22.50 -8.94
CA ALA A 62 -3.25 21.54 -7.93
C ALA A 62 -2.81 21.96 -6.51
N ARG A 63 -1.61 22.52 -6.36
CA ARG A 63 -1.12 23.03 -5.07
C ARG A 63 -1.94 24.22 -4.53
N GLU A 64 -2.50 25.02 -5.42
CA GLU A 64 -3.30 26.19 -5.06
C GLU A 64 -4.78 25.87 -4.86
N GLU A 65 -5.32 25.02 -5.71
CA GLU A 65 -6.76 24.79 -5.87
C GLU A 65 -7.27 23.55 -5.12
N LEU A 66 -6.40 22.58 -4.80
CA LEU A 66 -6.72 21.42 -3.98
C LEU A 66 -6.26 21.68 -2.53
N SER A 67 -7.20 21.86 -1.64
CA SER A 67 -6.91 22.21 -0.24
C SER A 67 -7.07 20.99 0.66
N PRO A 68 -6.21 20.82 1.67
CA PRO A 68 -6.40 19.78 2.68
C PRO A 68 -7.77 19.92 3.35
N ALA A 69 -8.44 18.79 3.58
CA ALA A 69 -9.79 18.77 4.15
C ALA A 69 -9.86 19.35 5.58
N GLY A 70 -8.79 19.21 6.37
CA GLY A 70 -8.69 19.77 7.71
C GLY A 70 -9.89 19.42 8.60
N ALA A 71 -10.52 20.41 9.21
CA ALA A 71 -11.68 20.24 10.07
C ALA A 71 -12.97 19.77 9.34
N ALA A 72 -13.00 19.86 8.01
CA ALA A 72 -14.15 19.41 7.22
C ALA A 72 -14.11 17.90 6.92
N ARG A 73 -13.07 17.19 7.32
CA ARG A 73 -12.84 15.77 6.99
C ARG A 73 -13.99 14.83 7.37
N ASP A 74 -14.72 15.12 8.46
CA ASP A 74 -15.82 14.28 8.94
C ASP A 74 -17.14 14.49 8.16
N ARG A 75 -17.14 15.43 7.21
CA ARG A 75 -18.32 15.68 6.36
C ARG A 75 -18.48 14.57 5.33
N PRO A 76 -19.73 14.28 4.94
CA PRO A 76 -20.00 13.39 3.82
C PRO A 76 -19.28 13.86 2.56
N GLY A 77 -18.67 12.93 1.84
CA GLY A 77 -17.80 13.24 0.74
C GLY A 77 -17.92 12.30 -0.46
N ILE A 78 -16.88 12.30 -1.26
CA ILE A 78 -16.69 11.43 -2.41
C ILE A 78 -15.43 10.61 -2.15
N VAL A 79 -15.50 9.29 -2.32
CA VAL A 79 -14.37 8.39 -2.14
C VAL A 79 -14.00 7.78 -3.48
N ALA A 80 -12.78 8.04 -3.95
CA ALA A 80 -12.20 7.44 -5.15
C ALA A 80 -10.79 6.91 -4.83
N TYR A 81 -10.71 5.64 -4.48
CA TYR A 81 -9.50 5.06 -3.91
C TYR A 81 -8.64 4.40 -5.00
N SER A 82 -7.57 5.06 -5.41
CA SER A 82 -6.67 4.61 -6.46
C SER A 82 -5.23 4.48 -5.96
N PRO A 83 -4.80 3.29 -5.56
CA PRO A 83 -3.43 3.08 -5.10
C PRO A 83 -2.44 3.09 -6.27
N PRO A 84 -1.36 3.90 -6.21
CA PRO A 84 -0.43 4.07 -7.34
C PRO A 84 0.46 2.84 -7.60
N MET A 85 0.46 1.85 -6.69
CA MET A 85 1.29 0.65 -6.82
C MET A 85 0.61 -0.54 -7.52
N ALA A 86 -0.64 -0.38 -7.96
CA ALA A 86 -1.43 -1.47 -8.56
C ALA A 86 -0.73 -2.16 -9.75
N LYS A 87 -0.01 -1.42 -10.60
CA LYS A 87 0.75 -1.97 -11.72
C LYS A 87 1.75 -3.05 -11.29
N ARG A 88 2.55 -2.80 -10.27
CA ARG A 88 3.57 -3.75 -9.78
C ARG A 88 2.96 -4.96 -9.12
N MET A 89 1.85 -4.76 -8.45
CA MET A 89 1.08 -5.85 -7.89
C MET A 89 0.49 -6.74 -8.99
N PHE A 90 0.10 -6.15 -10.11
CA PHE A 90 -0.32 -6.90 -11.29
C PHE A 90 0.85 -7.72 -11.88
N GLU A 91 2.03 -7.15 -11.99
CA GLU A 91 3.24 -7.87 -12.44
C GLU A 91 3.55 -9.07 -11.52
N GLY A 92 3.46 -8.91 -10.20
CA GLY A 92 3.57 -10.00 -9.25
C GLY A 92 2.49 -11.08 -9.41
N ALA A 93 1.26 -10.69 -9.74
CA ALA A 93 0.20 -11.64 -10.06
C ALA A 93 0.51 -12.48 -11.33
N LEU A 94 1.14 -11.87 -12.33
CA LEU A 94 1.60 -12.60 -13.53
C LEU A 94 2.74 -13.57 -13.22
N GLU A 95 3.67 -13.19 -12.33
CA GLU A 95 4.73 -14.09 -11.86
C GLU A 95 4.14 -15.30 -11.12
N SER A 96 3.15 -15.10 -10.26
CA SER A 96 2.44 -16.17 -9.58
C SER A 96 1.75 -17.11 -10.57
N LEU A 97 1.06 -16.58 -11.59
CA LEU A 97 0.45 -17.39 -12.65
C LEU A 97 1.49 -18.18 -13.45
N ALA A 98 2.65 -17.59 -13.72
CA ALA A 98 3.74 -18.28 -14.40
C ALA A 98 4.30 -19.45 -13.58
N ALA A 99 4.30 -19.31 -12.25
CA ALA A 99 4.67 -20.36 -11.31
C ALA A 99 3.56 -21.42 -11.10
N GLY A 100 2.38 -21.23 -11.67
CA GLY A 100 1.21 -22.09 -11.45
C GLY A 100 0.47 -21.81 -10.13
N GLU A 101 0.73 -20.66 -9.52
CA GLU A 101 0.10 -20.22 -8.28
C GLU A 101 -1.13 -19.34 -8.57
N PRO A 102 -2.11 -19.25 -7.65
CA PRO A 102 -3.22 -18.31 -7.78
C PRO A 102 -2.73 -16.85 -7.82
N ALA A 103 -3.19 -16.10 -8.81
CA ALA A 103 -2.91 -14.66 -8.86
C ALA A 103 -3.83 -13.87 -7.94
N GLU A 104 -3.29 -12.88 -7.27
CA GLU A 104 -4.06 -11.92 -6.46
C GLU A 104 -4.47 -10.72 -7.32
N ASP A 105 -5.76 -10.39 -7.31
CA ASP A 105 -6.30 -9.19 -7.97
C ASP A 105 -6.13 -7.96 -7.06
N TRP A 106 -4.88 -7.53 -6.92
CA TRP A 106 -4.52 -6.42 -6.06
C TRP A 106 -5.25 -5.10 -6.35
N PRO A 107 -5.47 -4.70 -7.61
CA PRO A 107 -6.26 -3.50 -7.89
C PRO A 107 -7.65 -3.54 -7.26
N THR A 108 -8.38 -4.65 -7.42
CA THR A 108 -9.71 -4.83 -6.82
C THR A 108 -9.64 -4.90 -5.30
N ILE A 109 -8.68 -5.63 -4.73
CA ILE A 109 -8.44 -5.75 -3.29
C ILE A 109 -8.21 -4.37 -2.67
N LEU A 110 -7.36 -3.55 -3.30
CA LEU A 110 -7.01 -2.23 -2.79
C LEU A 110 -8.14 -1.23 -2.95
N GLU A 111 -8.90 -1.28 -4.04
CA GLU A 111 -10.10 -0.43 -4.21
C GLU A 111 -11.18 -0.77 -3.18
N ALA A 112 -11.34 -2.03 -2.79
CA ALA A 112 -12.28 -2.45 -1.76
C ALA A 112 -12.03 -1.77 -0.39
N ARG A 113 -10.82 -1.26 -0.17
CA ARG A 113 -10.46 -0.50 1.03
C ARG A 113 -11.28 0.78 1.18
N SER A 114 -11.74 1.36 0.07
CA SER A 114 -12.59 2.56 0.08
C SER A 114 -13.85 2.38 0.94
N VAL A 115 -14.38 1.15 0.99
CA VAL A 115 -15.58 0.84 1.76
C VAL A 115 -15.34 0.96 3.26
N CYS A 116 -14.17 0.53 3.73
CA CYS A 116 -13.80 0.57 5.15
C CYS A 116 -13.45 1.98 5.62
N LEU A 117 -13.02 2.86 4.70
CA LEU A 117 -12.61 4.23 5.00
C LEU A 117 -13.70 5.25 4.72
N ALA A 118 -14.80 4.85 4.08
CA ALA A 118 -15.91 5.72 3.76
C ALA A 118 -16.74 6.06 5.00
N HIS A 119 -17.07 7.33 5.16
CA HIS A 119 -18.00 7.81 6.18
C HIS A 119 -19.46 7.56 5.79
N GLU A 120 -20.36 7.70 6.75
CA GLU A 120 -21.78 7.66 6.47
C GLU A 120 -22.17 8.77 5.47
N GLY A 121 -22.95 8.40 4.46
CA GLY A 121 -23.37 9.33 3.43
C GLY A 121 -22.34 9.63 2.33
N ASP A 122 -21.14 9.04 2.34
CA ASP A 122 -20.18 9.18 1.26
C ASP A 122 -20.68 8.55 -0.05
N LEU A 123 -20.30 9.16 -1.17
CA LEU A 123 -20.43 8.61 -2.50
C LEU A 123 -19.16 7.83 -2.86
N LEU A 124 -19.26 6.52 -3.05
CA LEU A 124 -18.14 5.69 -3.46
C LEU A 124 -18.08 5.59 -4.99
N ILE A 125 -16.89 5.78 -5.55
CA ILE A 125 -16.60 5.63 -6.98
C ILE A 125 -15.53 4.57 -7.14
N GLY A 126 -15.80 3.53 -7.94
CA GLY A 126 -14.85 2.46 -8.19
C GLY A 126 -15.40 1.32 -9.01
N ARG A 127 -14.59 0.32 -9.27
CA ARG A 127 -14.96 -0.90 -9.99
C ARG A 127 -15.57 -1.91 -9.01
N THR A 128 -16.81 -1.68 -8.64
CA THR A 128 -17.44 -2.13 -7.40
C THR A 128 -17.91 -3.57 -7.33
N ALA A 129 -17.87 -4.34 -8.42
CA ALA A 129 -18.62 -5.59 -8.48
C ALA A 129 -18.35 -6.59 -7.33
N PRO A 130 -17.10 -6.84 -6.84
CA PRO A 130 -16.90 -7.76 -5.73
C PRO A 130 -17.20 -7.19 -4.35
N TRP A 131 -17.21 -5.87 -4.16
CA TRP A 131 -17.36 -5.25 -2.84
C TRP A 131 -18.59 -4.32 -2.70
N LYS A 132 -19.45 -4.26 -3.75
CA LYS A 132 -20.69 -3.46 -3.74
C LYS A 132 -21.56 -3.73 -2.52
N GLU A 133 -21.67 -4.98 -2.13
CA GLU A 133 -22.43 -5.39 -0.95
C GLU A 133 -21.80 -4.91 0.37
N ALA A 134 -20.49 -4.70 0.38
CA ALA A 134 -19.79 -4.10 1.52
C ALA A 134 -20.14 -2.63 1.72
N ALA A 135 -20.57 -1.93 0.67
CA ALA A 135 -20.93 -0.52 0.71
C ALA A 135 -22.14 -0.23 1.63
N ALA A 136 -22.91 -1.28 2.00
CA ALA A 136 -23.93 -1.22 3.06
C ALA A 136 -24.93 -0.05 2.93
N GLY A 137 -25.49 0.13 1.72
CA GLY A 137 -26.49 1.18 1.46
C GLY A 137 -25.91 2.57 1.14
N ARG A 138 -24.59 2.74 1.15
CA ARG A 138 -23.98 3.97 0.63
C ARG A 138 -24.19 4.09 -0.87
N PRO A 139 -24.36 5.31 -1.42
CA PRO A 139 -24.44 5.50 -2.86
C PRO A 139 -23.12 5.09 -3.53
N VAL A 140 -23.23 4.26 -4.56
CA VAL A 140 -22.08 3.70 -5.29
C VAL A 140 -22.20 4.04 -6.76
N VAL A 141 -21.13 4.55 -7.33
CA VAL A 141 -20.98 4.73 -8.77
C VAL A 141 -19.98 3.71 -9.29
N GLU A 142 -20.45 2.84 -10.18
CA GLU A 142 -19.62 1.83 -10.82
C GLU A 142 -18.90 2.40 -12.04
N VAL A 143 -17.58 2.25 -12.08
CA VAL A 143 -16.75 2.64 -13.22
C VAL A 143 -16.63 1.43 -14.16
N PRO A 144 -17.18 1.51 -15.39
CA PRO A 144 -17.24 0.40 -16.33
C PRO A 144 -15.92 0.25 -17.11
N ASP A 145 -14.79 0.35 -16.42
CA ASP A 145 -13.45 0.21 -17.00
C ASP A 145 -12.68 -0.84 -16.21
N HIS A 146 -12.32 -1.90 -16.90
CA HIS A 146 -11.58 -3.03 -16.34
C HIS A 146 -10.22 -3.22 -17.02
N ASP A 147 -9.83 -2.32 -17.92
CA ASP A 147 -8.58 -2.39 -18.68
C ASP A 147 -7.42 -1.71 -17.94
N HIS A 148 -7.72 -0.68 -17.14
CA HIS A 148 -6.71 0.08 -16.42
C HIS A 148 -6.48 -0.48 -15.01
N PHE A 149 -5.22 -0.70 -14.64
CA PHE A 149 -4.86 -1.14 -13.30
C PHE A 149 -5.04 -0.04 -12.24
N HIS A 150 -4.94 1.25 -12.61
CA HIS A 150 -5.23 2.38 -11.71
C HIS A 150 -6.63 2.93 -11.96
N LEU A 151 -7.40 3.09 -10.89
CA LEU A 151 -8.72 3.74 -10.96
C LEU A 151 -8.58 5.20 -11.42
N SER A 152 -7.53 5.93 -10.99
CA SER A 152 -7.27 7.30 -11.45
C SER A 152 -7.10 7.40 -12.96
N HIS A 153 -6.44 6.42 -13.59
CA HIS A 153 -6.32 6.36 -15.05
C HIS A 153 -7.66 6.08 -15.72
N ALA A 154 -8.43 5.14 -15.21
CA ALA A 154 -9.76 4.82 -15.72
C ALA A 154 -10.70 6.04 -15.67
N LEU A 155 -10.72 6.74 -14.54
CA LEU A 155 -11.54 7.94 -14.35
C LEU A 155 -11.08 9.10 -15.24
N LEU A 156 -9.78 9.30 -15.40
CA LEU A 156 -9.24 10.33 -16.28
C LEU A 156 -9.54 10.06 -17.75
N ARG A 157 -9.44 8.80 -18.20
CA ARG A 157 -9.86 8.38 -19.54
C ARG A 157 -11.35 8.61 -19.75
N LEU A 158 -12.13 8.32 -18.74
CA LEU A 158 -13.58 8.58 -18.81
C LEU A 158 -13.87 10.07 -18.94
N ALA A 159 -13.20 10.93 -18.16
CA ALA A 159 -13.36 12.40 -18.24
C ALA A 159 -12.94 12.96 -19.60
N ASP A 160 -11.92 12.38 -20.23
CA ASP A 160 -11.43 12.74 -21.56
C ASP A 160 -12.35 12.23 -22.71
N GLY A 161 -13.31 11.40 -22.38
CA GLY A 161 -14.28 10.83 -23.33
C GLY A 161 -15.49 11.73 -23.61
N PRO A 162 -16.45 11.21 -24.40
CA PRO A 162 -17.69 11.92 -24.73
C PRO A 162 -18.51 12.29 -23.49
N ALA A 163 -19.16 13.46 -23.54
CA ALA A 163 -19.89 14.02 -22.40
C ALA A 163 -21.04 13.12 -21.87
N ASP A 164 -21.72 12.42 -22.75
CA ASP A 164 -22.79 11.48 -22.38
C ASP A 164 -22.27 10.26 -21.62
N ARG A 165 -21.01 9.91 -21.82
CA ARG A 165 -20.34 8.79 -21.12
C ARG A 165 -19.86 9.21 -19.73
N TRP A 166 -19.08 10.29 -19.62
CA TRP A 166 -18.58 10.70 -18.32
C TRP A 166 -19.69 11.25 -17.40
N SER A 167 -20.71 11.91 -17.94
CA SER A 167 -21.80 12.46 -17.11
C SER A 167 -22.60 11.37 -16.37
N ARG A 168 -22.72 10.18 -16.95
CA ARG A 168 -23.38 9.05 -16.27
C ARG A 168 -22.59 8.55 -15.05
N VAL A 169 -21.26 8.57 -15.12
CA VAL A 169 -20.39 8.04 -14.06
C VAL A 169 -19.94 9.14 -13.11
N LEU A 170 -19.45 10.26 -13.63
CA LEU A 170 -18.92 11.36 -12.82
C LEU A 170 -19.99 12.41 -12.46
N GLY A 171 -21.16 12.39 -13.14
CA GLY A 171 -22.28 13.30 -12.86
C GLY A 171 -22.68 13.34 -11.38
N PRO A 172 -22.91 12.20 -10.72
CA PRO A 172 -23.25 12.19 -9.29
C PRO A 172 -22.21 12.87 -8.39
N ALA A 173 -20.93 12.76 -8.71
CA ALA A 173 -19.85 13.45 -7.99
C ALA A 173 -19.87 14.95 -8.25
N ILE A 174 -20.08 15.36 -9.50
CA ILE A 174 -20.19 16.76 -9.90
C ILE A 174 -21.40 17.42 -9.23
N ASP A 175 -22.54 16.75 -9.24
CA ASP A 175 -23.78 17.26 -8.61
C ASP A 175 -23.61 17.39 -7.08
N ARG A 176 -22.89 16.46 -6.46
CA ARG A 176 -22.58 16.55 -5.04
C ARG A 176 -21.67 17.74 -4.71
N LEU A 177 -20.63 17.97 -5.51
CA LEU A 177 -19.76 19.13 -5.35
C LEU A 177 -20.50 20.46 -5.54
N ARG A 178 -21.45 20.50 -6.48
CA ARG A 178 -22.32 21.67 -6.68
C ARG A 178 -23.26 21.92 -5.52
N ALA A 179 -23.83 20.84 -4.96
CA ALA A 179 -24.76 20.93 -3.84
C ALA A 179 -24.05 21.30 -2.52
N ASP A 180 -22.83 20.82 -2.31
CA ASP A 180 -22.02 21.16 -1.14
C ASP A 180 -20.57 21.44 -1.56
N PRO A 181 -20.21 22.71 -1.77
CA PRO A 181 -18.82 23.10 -2.07
C PRO A 181 -17.79 22.74 -1.00
N ALA A 182 -18.23 22.41 0.22
CA ALA A 182 -17.39 21.92 1.30
C ALA A 182 -17.33 20.38 1.38
N CYS A 183 -17.88 19.70 0.38
CA CYS A 183 -17.75 18.25 0.21
C CYS A 183 -16.27 17.84 0.11
N VAL A 184 -15.90 16.79 0.82
CA VAL A 184 -14.52 16.28 0.87
C VAL A 184 -14.32 15.17 -0.16
N VAL A 185 -13.27 15.25 -0.95
CA VAL A 185 -12.85 14.14 -1.82
C VAL A 185 -11.74 13.35 -1.16
N ARG A 186 -11.99 12.07 -0.90
CA ARG A 186 -11.06 11.14 -0.26
C ARG A 186 -10.41 10.26 -1.31
N VAL A 187 -9.09 10.33 -1.41
CA VAL A 187 -8.30 9.54 -2.35
C VAL A 187 -7.10 8.91 -1.66
N TYR A 188 -6.60 7.82 -2.23
CA TYR A 188 -5.41 7.16 -1.69
C TYR A 188 -4.17 8.05 -1.78
N ALA A 189 -3.94 8.60 -2.96
CA ALA A 189 -2.81 9.47 -3.26
C ALA A 189 -3.20 10.47 -4.35
N LEU A 190 -2.53 11.62 -4.37
CA LEU A 190 -2.65 12.63 -5.40
C LEU A 190 -1.62 12.38 -6.50
N ASP A 191 -1.68 11.21 -7.17
CA ASP A 191 -0.90 10.97 -8.36
C ASP A 191 -1.27 11.95 -9.49
N GLU A 192 -0.45 12.04 -10.52
CA GLU A 192 -0.67 13.01 -11.60
C GLU A 192 -2.03 12.84 -12.29
N PRO A 193 -2.51 11.63 -12.65
CA PRO A 193 -3.85 11.43 -13.19
C PRO A 193 -4.96 11.90 -12.25
N MET A 194 -4.83 11.64 -10.94
CA MET A 194 -5.81 12.07 -9.95
C MET A 194 -5.83 13.60 -9.80
N ARG A 195 -4.67 14.25 -9.80
CA ARG A 195 -4.58 15.73 -9.76
C ARG A 195 -5.30 16.36 -10.94
N ILE A 196 -5.04 15.87 -12.16
CA ILE A 196 -5.71 16.35 -13.38
C ILE A 196 -7.21 16.14 -13.30
N LEU A 197 -7.65 14.96 -12.88
CA LEU A 197 -9.08 14.62 -12.71
C LEU A 197 -9.76 15.55 -11.70
N LEU A 198 -9.16 15.78 -10.54
CA LEU A 198 -9.74 16.62 -9.48
C LEU A 198 -9.85 18.08 -9.92
N LEU A 199 -8.83 18.63 -10.59
CA LEU A 199 -8.90 19.97 -11.18
C LEU A 199 -10.01 20.07 -12.21
N TRP A 200 -10.16 19.06 -13.05
CA TRP A 200 -11.26 19.01 -14.04
C TRP A 200 -12.62 18.93 -13.35
N LEU A 201 -12.80 18.05 -12.36
CA LEU A 201 -14.04 17.95 -11.58
C LEU A 201 -14.41 19.29 -10.93
N LYS A 202 -13.43 19.96 -10.31
CA LYS A 202 -13.61 21.30 -9.74
C LYS A 202 -14.15 22.28 -10.75
N ARG A 203 -13.56 22.35 -11.95
CA ARG A 203 -13.96 23.26 -13.02
C ARG A 203 -15.37 22.95 -13.54
N VAL A 204 -15.67 21.68 -13.80
CA VAL A 204 -16.98 21.26 -14.27
C VAL A 204 -18.06 21.46 -13.22
N ALA A 205 -17.75 21.26 -11.94
CA ALA A 205 -18.65 21.56 -10.84
C ALA A 205 -18.84 23.07 -10.61
N GLY A 206 -17.88 23.91 -11.02
CA GLY A 206 -17.94 25.35 -10.83
C GLY A 206 -17.66 25.78 -9.37
N VAL A 207 -16.83 25.01 -8.65
CA VAL A 207 -16.46 25.34 -7.28
C VAL A 207 -15.09 26.02 -7.24
N ASP A 208 -14.91 26.97 -6.33
CA ASP A 208 -13.66 27.76 -6.23
C ASP A 208 -12.49 26.91 -5.67
N ARG A 209 -12.79 26.01 -4.75
CA ARG A 209 -11.84 25.13 -4.09
C ARG A 209 -12.39 23.72 -3.98
N LEU A 210 -11.49 22.73 -4.01
CA LEU A 210 -11.81 21.34 -3.71
C LEU A 210 -11.10 20.90 -2.43
N LEU A 211 -11.86 20.43 -1.45
CA LEU A 211 -11.32 19.87 -0.21
C LEU A 211 -10.92 18.43 -0.45
N VAL A 212 -9.66 18.10 -0.16
CA VAL A 212 -9.10 16.77 -0.42
C VAL A 212 -8.52 16.16 0.86
N GLU A 213 -8.92 14.94 1.15
CA GLU A 213 -8.31 14.12 2.20
C GLU A 213 -7.33 13.14 1.56
N ALA A 214 -6.11 13.61 1.37
CA ALA A 214 -4.97 12.84 0.90
C ALA A 214 -3.68 13.52 1.34
N ASN A 215 -2.59 12.78 1.35
CA ASN A 215 -1.27 13.35 1.55
C ASN A 215 -0.93 14.31 0.41
N ALA A 216 -0.20 15.39 0.75
CA ALA A 216 0.40 16.22 -0.29
C ALA A 216 1.29 15.36 -1.21
N PRO A 217 1.37 15.68 -2.51
CA PRO A 217 2.18 14.91 -3.46
C PRO A 217 3.63 14.73 -3.01
N GLU A 218 4.25 15.78 -2.47
CA GLU A 218 5.60 15.72 -1.92
C GLU A 218 5.77 14.62 -0.85
N ILE A 219 4.77 14.46 0.02
CA ILE A 219 4.80 13.43 1.07
C ILE A 219 4.82 12.04 0.45
N THR A 220 3.95 11.76 -0.51
CA THR A 220 3.84 10.43 -1.11
C THR A 220 4.99 10.13 -2.07
N GLU A 221 5.37 11.09 -2.92
CA GLU A 221 6.34 10.90 -3.99
C GLU A 221 7.80 10.92 -3.46
N LYS A 222 8.10 11.84 -2.55
CA LYS A 222 9.47 12.03 -2.03
C LYS A 222 9.72 11.22 -0.76
N TRP A 223 8.82 11.30 0.22
CA TRP A 223 9.04 10.69 1.53
C TRP A 223 8.49 9.27 1.66
N GLY A 224 7.51 8.88 0.85
CA GLY A 224 6.97 7.52 0.80
C GLY A 224 7.83 6.49 0.08
N HIS A 225 9.09 6.81 -0.18
CA HIS A 225 10.03 5.99 -0.96
C HIS A 225 11.08 5.38 -0.04
N LYS A 226 11.23 4.05 0.00
CA LYS A 226 12.14 3.37 0.96
C LYS A 226 13.61 3.84 0.83
N ALA A 227 14.07 4.18 -0.38
CA ALA A 227 15.43 4.69 -0.62
C ALA A 227 15.69 6.05 0.03
N VAL A 228 14.66 6.79 0.40
CA VAL A 228 14.80 8.09 1.07
C VAL A 228 15.57 7.97 2.40
N LEU A 229 15.55 6.81 3.02
CA LEU A 229 16.23 6.53 4.27
C LEU A 229 17.68 6.05 4.11
N HIS A 230 18.12 5.78 2.89
CA HIS A 230 19.40 5.14 2.63
C HIS A 230 20.15 5.82 1.47
N PRO A 231 21.45 6.12 1.64
CA PRO A 231 22.25 6.69 0.57
C PRO A 231 22.40 5.69 -0.58
N ALA A 232 22.58 6.18 -1.80
CA ALA A 232 22.98 5.34 -2.92
C ALA A 232 24.37 4.73 -2.67
N ALA A 233 24.54 3.44 -2.98
CA ALA A 233 25.81 2.73 -2.75
C ALA A 233 27.01 3.44 -3.41
N ARG A 234 26.84 3.99 -4.60
CA ARG A 234 27.86 4.77 -5.31
C ARG A 234 28.27 6.02 -4.53
N ALA A 235 27.28 6.80 -4.09
CA ALA A 235 27.54 8.03 -3.32
C ALA A 235 28.20 7.71 -1.98
N ALA A 236 27.79 6.61 -1.33
CA ALA A 236 28.37 6.18 -0.06
C ALA A 236 29.82 5.69 -0.16
N HIS A 237 30.26 5.25 -1.34
CA HIS A 237 31.66 4.86 -1.57
C HIS A 237 32.62 6.03 -1.47
N ASP A 238 32.22 7.19 -1.93
CA ASP A 238 33.03 8.41 -1.96
C ASP A 238 32.96 9.19 -0.63
N LEU A 239 32.08 8.81 0.28
CA LEU A 239 31.94 9.45 1.58
C LEU A 239 32.90 8.83 2.62
N PRO A 240 33.75 9.62 3.29
CA PRO A 240 34.56 9.12 4.38
C PRO A 240 33.67 8.68 5.54
N ALA A 241 33.95 7.50 6.12
CA ALA A 241 33.25 7.05 7.32
C ALA A 241 33.55 8.00 8.49
N PRO A 242 32.55 8.66 9.09
CA PRO A 242 32.80 9.55 10.22
C PRO A 242 33.40 8.77 11.41
N PRO A 243 34.49 9.21 12.01
CA PRO A 243 35.05 8.53 13.15
C PRO A 243 34.14 8.65 14.37
N GLY A 244 33.87 7.51 15.03
CA GLY A 244 33.26 7.46 16.37
C GLY A 244 31.73 7.61 16.43
N ARG A 245 31.01 7.49 15.33
CA ARG A 245 29.56 7.51 15.35
C ARG A 245 28.93 6.17 15.73
N ALA A 246 27.75 6.28 16.36
CA ALA A 246 26.93 5.13 16.73
C ALA A 246 26.55 4.30 15.51
N PRO A 247 26.28 3.03 15.73
CA PRO A 247 26.06 2.02 14.70
C PRO A 247 24.96 2.29 13.69
N PHE A 248 24.04 3.15 14.02
CA PHE A 248 22.95 3.60 13.14
C PHE A 248 23.21 5.06 12.78
N ASP A 249 24.17 5.29 11.91
CA ASP A 249 24.53 6.64 11.58
C ASP A 249 23.38 7.41 10.92
N VAL A 250 23.17 8.57 11.47
CA VAL A 250 22.43 9.65 10.85
C VAL A 250 23.07 9.93 9.51
N LEU A 251 22.29 10.01 8.44
CA LEU A 251 22.74 10.51 7.16
C LEU A 251 23.35 11.89 7.32
N ASP A 252 24.33 12.20 6.48
CA ASP A 252 25.01 13.47 6.53
C ASP A 252 24.09 14.66 6.63
N ALA A 253 24.57 15.69 7.35
CA ALA A 253 23.83 16.90 7.64
C ALA A 253 23.36 17.69 6.38
N GLU A 254 23.87 17.33 5.22
CA GLU A 254 23.59 18.00 3.95
C GLU A 254 22.37 17.45 3.21
N THR A 255 21.76 16.33 3.65
CA THR A 255 20.57 15.81 3.00
C THR A 255 19.30 16.43 3.59
N GLU A 256 18.29 16.65 2.76
CA GLU A 256 16.94 17.09 3.19
C GLU A 256 16.29 16.15 4.22
N LEU A 257 16.85 14.98 4.42
CA LEU A 257 16.44 13.95 5.38
C LEU A 257 16.97 14.19 6.79
N THR A 258 17.93 15.09 6.97
CA THR A 258 18.53 15.39 8.28
C THR A 258 17.49 15.63 9.40
N PRO A 259 16.39 16.39 9.19
CA PRO A 259 15.37 16.57 10.20
C PRO A 259 14.71 15.25 10.61
N LEU A 260 14.38 14.38 9.64
CA LEU A 260 13.79 13.07 9.89
C LEU A 260 14.72 12.19 10.73
N TYR A 261 16.02 12.20 10.42
CA TYR A 261 17.00 11.46 11.18
C TYR A 261 17.25 11.99 12.56
N ARG A 262 17.19 13.28 12.76
CA ARG A 262 17.27 13.87 14.10
C ARG A 262 16.13 13.43 15.00
N VAL A 263 14.93 13.28 14.42
CA VAL A 263 13.75 12.79 15.14
C VAL A 263 13.93 11.32 15.54
N PHE A 264 14.38 10.48 14.61
CA PHE A 264 14.53 9.04 14.85
C PHE A 264 15.92 8.64 15.38
N GLY A 265 16.95 9.39 15.05
CA GLY A 265 18.35 8.98 15.13
C GLY A 265 18.87 8.59 16.51
N LEU A 266 18.32 9.13 17.58
CA LEU A 266 18.71 8.78 18.94
C LEU A 266 17.72 7.83 19.62
N ALA A 267 16.42 7.98 19.31
CA ALA A 267 15.37 7.19 19.95
C ALA A 267 15.10 5.87 19.21
N VAL A 268 14.97 5.92 17.89
CA VAL A 268 14.68 4.76 17.05
C VAL A 268 15.48 4.90 15.75
N PRO A 269 16.70 4.34 15.71
CA PRO A 269 17.55 4.39 14.54
C PRO A 269 16.95 3.58 13.37
N ARG A 270 17.38 3.88 12.16
CA ARG A 270 17.16 3.01 11.00
C ARG A 270 18.13 1.83 10.99
N LEU A 271 17.78 0.77 10.27
CA LEU A 271 18.74 -0.27 9.93
C LEU A 271 19.81 0.30 8.98
N PRO A 272 21.09 -0.10 9.13
CA PRO A 272 22.09 0.28 8.14
C PRO A 272 21.77 -0.33 6.79
N GLY A 273 21.88 0.46 5.71
CA GLY A 273 21.55 0.02 4.38
C GLY A 273 22.00 0.99 3.30
N TYR A 274 21.92 0.54 2.05
CA TYR A 274 22.32 1.29 0.88
C TYR A 274 21.34 1.05 -0.28
N THR A 275 21.03 2.10 -1.00
CA THR A 275 20.24 2.03 -2.24
C THR A 275 21.11 1.56 -3.38
N VAL A 276 20.64 0.55 -4.10
CA VAL A 276 21.20 0.05 -5.36
C VAL A 276 20.35 0.60 -6.49
N VAL A 277 20.90 1.52 -7.26
CA VAL A 277 20.16 2.30 -8.26
C VAL A 277 20.15 1.58 -9.60
N TRP A 278 18.97 1.50 -10.22
CA TRP A 278 18.83 1.06 -11.60
C TRP A 278 19.17 2.20 -12.57
N ASP A 279 20.19 2.02 -13.43
CA ASP A 279 20.65 3.01 -14.39
C ASP A 279 20.10 2.83 -15.80
N GLY A 280 19.30 1.79 -16.01
CA GLY A 280 18.52 1.63 -17.23
C GLY A 280 17.43 2.69 -17.29
N GLU A 281 17.01 3.07 -18.51
CA GLU A 281 15.76 3.82 -18.61
C GLU A 281 14.66 2.96 -17.96
N PRO A 282 13.87 3.50 -17.02
CA PRO A 282 12.72 2.76 -16.54
C PRO A 282 11.91 2.36 -17.76
N ALA A 283 11.54 1.12 -17.84
CA ALA A 283 10.70 0.67 -18.92
C ALA A 283 9.36 1.36 -18.85
N ASP A 284 9.24 2.53 -19.44
CA ASP A 284 7.96 3.15 -19.82
C ASP A 284 7.20 2.30 -20.86
N ALA A 285 7.76 1.15 -21.19
CA ALA A 285 7.34 0.26 -22.26
C ALA A 285 6.11 -0.61 -21.97
N VAL A 286 5.28 -0.27 -21.00
CA VAL A 286 3.92 -0.85 -20.95
C VAL A 286 2.95 -0.13 -21.90
N THR A 287 3.47 0.63 -22.86
CA THR A 287 2.65 1.55 -23.64
C THR A 287 1.89 0.93 -24.80
N ASP A 288 2.24 -0.27 -25.28
CA ASP A 288 1.61 -0.80 -26.50
C ASP A 288 0.97 -2.19 -26.40
N GLY A 289 0.97 -2.78 -25.25
CA GLY A 289 0.36 -4.09 -25.02
C GLY A 289 -1.01 -3.98 -24.32
N GLY A 290 -1.92 -3.14 -24.83
CA GLY A 290 -3.27 -3.08 -24.27
C GLY A 290 -3.90 -4.46 -24.22
N ILE A 291 -4.41 -4.87 -23.05
CA ILE A 291 -5.29 -6.03 -22.94
C ILE A 291 -6.50 -5.75 -23.84
N ARG A 292 -6.58 -6.43 -24.97
CA ARG A 292 -7.76 -6.37 -25.81
C ARG A 292 -8.82 -7.28 -25.21
N THR A 293 -9.93 -6.67 -24.87
CA THR A 293 -11.06 -7.33 -24.20
C THR A 293 -12.04 -8.02 -25.15
N THR A 294 -11.60 -8.39 -26.34
CA THR A 294 -12.44 -9.14 -27.27
C THR A 294 -12.46 -10.61 -26.86
N PRO A 295 -13.63 -11.23 -26.69
CA PRO A 295 -13.72 -12.66 -26.40
C PRO A 295 -12.97 -13.47 -27.45
N GLY A 296 -11.94 -14.20 -27.02
CA GLY A 296 -11.13 -15.08 -27.90
C GLY A 296 -9.77 -14.54 -28.30
N ASP A 297 -9.43 -13.27 -28.04
CA ASP A 297 -8.06 -12.78 -28.24
C ASP A 297 -7.25 -12.96 -26.94
N PRO A 298 -6.09 -13.67 -26.98
CA PRO A 298 -5.24 -13.81 -25.82
C PRO A 298 -4.72 -12.42 -25.39
N VAL A 299 -4.79 -12.17 -24.09
CA VAL A 299 -4.16 -10.99 -23.51
C VAL A 299 -2.65 -11.16 -23.65
N ARG A 300 -2.05 -10.44 -24.57
CA ARG A 300 -0.59 -10.37 -24.65
C ARG A 300 -0.10 -9.47 -23.54
N VAL A 301 0.50 -10.07 -22.53
CA VAL A 301 1.30 -9.31 -21.55
C VAL A 301 2.43 -8.68 -22.33
N PRO A 302 2.67 -7.39 -22.20
CA PRO A 302 3.87 -6.78 -22.76
C PRO A 302 5.06 -7.59 -22.28
N VAL A 303 5.90 -7.98 -23.22
CA VAL A 303 7.18 -8.60 -22.92
C VAL A 303 7.87 -7.72 -21.90
N THR A 304 8.28 -8.31 -20.78
CA THR A 304 9.11 -7.59 -19.79
C THR A 304 10.25 -6.90 -20.55
N PRO A 305 10.68 -5.69 -20.18
CA PRO A 305 11.75 -4.96 -20.87
C PRO A 305 13.09 -5.68 -21.03
N GLY A 306 13.20 -6.92 -20.61
CA GLY A 306 14.32 -7.82 -20.89
C GLY A 306 14.27 -8.51 -22.26
N ASP A 307 13.16 -8.48 -22.99
CA ASP A 307 12.99 -9.23 -24.24
C ASP A 307 12.91 -8.35 -25.51
N GLU A 308 12.62 -7.04 -25.39
CA GLU A 308 12.96 -6.14 -26.47
C GLU A 308 14.46 -5.84 -26.40
N PRO A 309 15.22 -5.99 -27.49
CA PRO A 309 16.60 -5.60 -27.50
C PRO A 309 16.69 -4.06 -27.39
N LEU A 310 16.61 -3.51 -26.19
CA LEU A 310 17.41 -2.35 -25.85
C LEU A 310 18.77 -2.70 -26.42
N GLY A 311 19.24 -2.02 -27.50
CA GLY A 311 20.40 -2.48 -28.26
C GLY A 311 21.39 -3.12 -27.32
N ASN A 312 21.63 -4.41 -27.43
CA ASN A 312 22.16 -5.38 -26.44
C ASN A 312 23.26 -4.88 -25.47
N GLY A 313 23.80 -3.72 -25.72
CA GLY A 313 24.83 -3.08 -24.93
C GLY A 313 24.35 -2.15 -23.81
N ARG A 314 23.10 -1.63 -23.80
CA ARG A 314 22.61 -0.74 -22.74
C ARG A 314 22.00 -1.51 -21.56
N ALA A 315 21.15 -2.48 -21.83
CA ALA A 315 20.58 -3.34 -20.80
C ALA A 315 21.67 -4.10 -20.04
N ARG A 316 22.63 -4.70 -20.77
CA ARG A 316 23.76 -5.39 -20.17
C ARG A 316 24.64 -4.47 -19.31
N ARG A 317 24.86 -3.23 -19.71
CA ARG A 317 25.60 -2.24 -18.89
C ARG A 317 24.84 -1.85 -17.63
N ALA A 318 23.51 -1.74 -17.69
CA ALA A 318 22.69 -1.45 -16.53
C ALA A 318 22.67 -2.62 -15.53
N GLU A 319 22.57 -3.85 -16.02
CA GLU A 319 22.67 -5.07 -15.19
C GLU A 319 24.05 -5.18 -14.54
N ASP A 320 25.12 -4.96 -15.28
CA ASP A 320 26.50 -4.99 -14.76
C ASP A 320 26.72 -3.89 -13.72
N SER A 321 26.19 -2.67 -13.96
CA SER A 321 26.22 -1.56 -12.99
C SER A 321 25.44 -1.89 -11.74
N PHE A 322 24.23 -2.45 -11.86
CA PHE A 322 23.39 -2.84 -10.73
C PHE A 322 24.09 -3.92 -9.89
N ALA A 323 24.66 -4.94 -10.53
CA ALA A 323 25.39 -6.01 -9.85
C ALA A 323 26.62 -5.47 -9.10
N ALA A 324 27.38 -4.58 -9.72
CA ALA A 324 28.53 -3.94 -9.09
C ALA A 324 28.13 -3.11 -7.85
N GLN A 325 27.03 -2.35 -7.95
CA GLN A 325 26.48 -1.58 -6.82
C GLN A 325 25.99 -2.49 -5.68
N LEU A 326 25.34 -3.62 -6.01
CA LEU A 326 24.89 -4.58 -4.99
C LEU A 326 26.05 -5.18 -4.22
N VAL A 327 27.13 -5.57 -4.92
CA VAL A 327 28.36 -6.06 -4.29
C VAL A 327 28.99 -4.97 -3.42
N LEU A 328 29.06 -3.73 -3.91
CA LEU A 328 29.56 -2.59 -3.13
C LEU A 328 28.72 -2.36 -1.85
N ALA A 329 27.40 -2.36 -1.97
CA ALA A 329 26.51 -2.23 -0.81
C ALA A 329 26.75 -3.34 0.24
N ALA A 330 26.93 -4.59 -0.21
CA ALA A 330 27.27 -5.71 0.65
C ALA A 330 28.62 -5.52 1.35
N GLN A 331 29.65 -5.06 0.62
CA GLN A 331 30.98 -4.76 1.18
C GLN A 331 30.91 -3.62 2.21
N LEU A 332 30.12 -2.56 1.94
CA LEU A 332 29.93 -1.45 2.87
C LEU A 332 29.21 -1.90 4.15
N LEU A 333 28.17 -2.72 4.04
CA LEU A 333 27.48 -3.29 5.21
C LEU A 333 28.42 -4.15 6.05
N ARG A 334 29.22 -4.99 5.42
CA ARG A 334 30.21 -5.84 6.13
C ARG A 334 31.33 -5.00 6.74
N GLY A 335 31.94 -4.14 5.95
CA GLY A 335 33.15 -3.41 6.39
C GLY A 335 32.84 -2.31 7.41
N ARG A 336 31.79 -1.53 7.21
CA ARG A 336 31.43 -0.40 8.09
C ARG A 336 30.60 -0.83 9.29
N HIS A 337 29.68 -1.78 9.12
CA HIS A 337 28.68 -2.15 10.13
C HIS A 337 28.89 -3.55 10.71
N GLY A 338 29.80 -4.35 10.16
CA GLY A 338 30.07 -5.72 10.60
C GLY A 338 28.89 -6.68 10.34
N VAL A 339 27.93 -6.29 9.51
CA VAL A 339 26.73 -7.07 9.19
C VAL A 339 27.08 -8.22 8.26
N ARG A 340 26.57 -9.42 8.52
CA ARG A 340 26.83 -10.62 7.71
C ARG A 340 25.67 -11.01 6.82
N LEU A 341 24.44 -10.73 7.27
CA LEU A 341 23.22 -11.05 6.56
C LEU A 341 22.48 -9.78 6.17
N GLY A 342 22.01 -9.70 4.95
CA GLY A 342 21.24 -8.59 4.42
C GLY A 342 19.78 -8.93 4.18
N CYS A 343 19.01 -7.89 3.92
CA CYS A 343 17.66 -7.94 3.37
C CYS A 343 17.66 -7.10 2.10
N LEU A 344 17.38 -7.73 0.94
CA LEU A 344 17.24 -7.03 -0.34
C LEU A 344 15.75 -6.85 -0.63
N LYS A 345 15.31 -5.62 -0.80
CA LYS A 345 13.90 -5.29 -1.05
C LYS A 345 13.75 -4.21 -2.12
N PRO A 346 12.69 -4.26 -2.95
CA PRO A 346 12.44 -3.20 -3.93
C PRO A 346 12.11 -1.90 -3.21
N VAL A 347 12.61 -0.79 -3.75
CA VAL A 347 12.42 0.54 -3.17
C VAL A 347 10.95 0.95 -3.18
N ARG A 348 10.23 0.58 -4.23
CA ARG A 348 8.79 0.83 -4.40
C ARG A 348 8.01 -0.49 -4.35
N GLY A 349 8.15 -1.25 -3.30
CA GLY A 349 7.41 -2.49 -3.08
C GLY A 349 6.34 -2.33 -2.00
N GLY A 350 5.28 -3.11 -2.11
CA GLY A 350 4.23 -3.26 -1.10
C GLY A 350 4.00 -4.73 -0.77
N THR A 351 3.26 -5.01 0.32
CA THR A 351 2.80 -6.35 0.71
C THR A 351 3.87 -7.41 0.98
N GLY A 352 5.15 -7.04 0.99
CA GLY A 352 6.24 -8.00 1.26
C GLY A 352 6.73 -8.81 0.05
N GLN A 353 6.23 -8.53 -1.14
CA GLN A 353 6.66 -9.21 -2.37
C GLN A 353 8.09 -8.85 -2.77
N ARG A 354 8.80 -9.81 -3.38
CA ARG A 354 10.18 -9.65 -3.88
C ARG A 354 11.20 -9.20 -2.83
N ILE A 355 10.92 -9.52 -1.56
CA ILE A 355 11.86 -9.29 -0.46
C ILE A 355 12.67 -10.56 -0.24
N HIS A 356 13.99 -10.43 -0.27
CA HIS A 356 14.93 -11.51 0.02
C HIS A 356 15.55 -11.25 1.38
N VAL A 357 15.20 -12.07 2.37
CA VAL A 357 15.71 -11.99 3.75
C VAL A 357 16.86 -12.95 3.96
N GLY A 358 17.76 -12.62 4.89
CA GLY A 358 18.87 -13.50 5.25
C GLY A 358 19.90 -13.68 4.14
N VAL A 359 20.08 -12.68 3.27
CA VAL A 359 21.04 -12.70 2.16
C VAL A 359 22.46 -12.74 2.69
N PRO A 360 23.28 -13.79 2.42
CA PRO A 360 24.69 -13.82 2.79
C PRO A 360 25.46 -12.74 2.03
N LEU A 361 26.02 -11.78 2.75
CA LEU A 361 26.71 -10.63 2.13
C LEU A 361 28.15 -10.95 1.68
N ASP A 362 28.68 -12.12 2.01
CA ASP A 362 30.01 -12.62 1.62
C ASP A 362 29.96 -13.67 0.51
N ASP A 363 28.78 -14.03 0.04
CA ASP A 363 28.60 -15.00 -1.03
C ASP A 363 28.38 -14.29 -2.39
N PRO A 364 29.43 -14.24 -3.26
CA PRO A 364 29.34 -13.56 -4.54
C PRO A 364 28.35 -14.21 -5.51
N ASP A 365 28.15 -15.52 -5.41
CA ASP A 365 27.24 -16.23 -6.32
C ASP A 365 25.78 -15.94 -5.99
N VAL A 366 25.45 -15.87 -4.68
CA VAL A 366 24.13 -15.44 -4.22
C VAL A 366 23.85 -14.00 -4.62
N LEU A 367 24.81 -13.10 -4.40
CA LEU A 367 24.65 -11.69 -4.78
C LEU A 367 24.49 -11.52 -6.28
N ALA A 368 25.24 -12.25 -7.10
CA ALA A 368 25.11 -12.23 -8.56
C ALA A 368 23.77 -12.78 -9.03
N ALA A 369 23.25 -13.84 -8.40
CA ALA A 369 21.93 -14.39 -8.72
C ALA A 369 20.81 -13.40 -8.38
N LEU A 370 20.87 -12.79 -7.22
CA LEU A 370 19.91 -11.76 -6.78
C LEU A 370 19.97 -10.51 -7.66
N ALA A 371 21.18 -10.07 -8.06
CA ALA A 371 21.34 -8.94 -8.96
C ALA A 371 20.65 -9.20 -10.31
N ARG A 372 20.83 -10.37 -10.90
CA ARG A 372 20.14 -10.73 -12.14
C ARG A 372 18.61 -10.77 -11.98
N GLN A 373 18.12 -11.27 -10.86
CA GLN A 373 16.69 -11.31 -10.58
C GLN A 373 16.12 -9.90 -10.38
N ALA A 374 16.77 -9.07 -9.57
CA ALA A 374 16.35 -7.71 -9.29
C ALA A 374 16.42 -6.81 -10.53
N ALA A 375 17.49 -6.96 -11.34
CA ALA A 375 17.67 -6.19 -12.57
C ALA A 375 16.52 -6.37 -13.58
N ARG A 376 15.89 -7.54 -13.61
CA ARG A 376 14.72 -7.80 -14.49
C ARG A 376 13.53 -6.90 -14.18
N SER A 377 13.40 -6.42 -12.95
CA SER A 377 12.30 -5.53 -12.57
C SER A 377 12.50 -4.09 -13.03
N GLY A 378 13.72 -3.69 -13.45
CA GLY A 378 14.03 -2.34 -13.92
C GLY A 378 13.81 -1.26 -12.86
N GLU A 379 14.02 -1.58 -11.58
CA GLU A 379 13.77 -0.68 -10.46
C GLU A 379 14.90 -0.66 -9.45
N ASP A 380 14.92 0.40 -8.63
CA ASP A 380 15.87 0.52 -7.52
C ASP A 380 15.56 -0.49 -6.42
N TYR A 381 16.60 -0.99 -5.79
CA TYR A 381 16.51 -1.87 -4.62
C TYR A 381 17.25 -1.26 -3.43
N LEU A 382 16.85 -1.71 -2.26
CA LEU A 382 17.52 -1.40 -1.01
C LEU A 382 18.14 -2.69 -0.47
N LEU A 383 19.44 -2.67 -0.21
CA LEU A 383 20.12 -3.68 0.58
C LEU A 383 20.39 -3.13 1.97
N GLU A 384 19.71 -3.66 2.97
CA GLU A 384 19.90 -3.27 4.38
C GLU A 384 20.30 -4.46 5.24
N ALA A 385 20.71 -4.19 6.47
CA ALA A 385 20.98 -5.24 7.44
C ALA A 385 19.74 -6.10 7.68
N HIS A 386 19.90 -7.41 7.72
CA HIS A 386 18.80 -8.31 8.09
C HIS A 386 18.45 -8.10 9.57
N ALA A 387 17.18 -7.87 9.84
CA ALA A 387 16.62 -7.82 11.18
C ALA A 387 16.03 -9.18 11.53
N ASP A 388 16.66 -9.88 12.46
CA ASP A 388 16.07 -11.08 13.07
C ASP A 388 15.10 -10.64 14.17
N TYR A 389 13.81 -10.56 13.80
CA TYR A 389 12.75 -10.11 14.70
C TYR A 389 12.68 -10.99 15.94
N LEU A 390 12.55 -10.36 17.09
CA LEU A 390 12.15 -11.10 18.28
C LEU A 390 10.78 -11.71 18.06
N ARG A 391 10.57 -12.85 18.70
CA ARG A 391 9.34 -13.64 18.57
C ARG A 391 8.66 -13.74 19.92
N HIS A 392 7.35 -13.71 19.93
CA HIS A 392 6.56 -13.89 21.12
C HIS A 392 5.32 -14.75 20.83
N ALA A 393 5.15 -15.79 21.61
CA ALA A 393 4.01 -16.69 21.47
C ALA A 393 2.81 -16.15 22.27
N VAL A 394 1.69 -15.98 21.59
CA VAL A 394 0.39 -15.65 22.20
C VAL A 394 -0.59 -16.71 21.76
N THR A 395 -1.12 -17.46 22.71
CA THR A 395 -2.19 -18.46 22.46
C THR A 395 -1.91 -19.46 21.32
N GLY A 396 -0.62 -19.86 21.21
CA GLY A 396 -0.19 -20.82 20.20
C GLY A 396 0.20 -20.24 18.85
N HIS A 397 -0.01 -18.94 18.63
CA HIS A 397 0.50 -18.22 17.47
C HIS A 397 1.81 -17.48 17.82
N GLU A 398 2.81 -17.60 16.97
CA GLU A 398 4.08 -16.89 17.13
C GLU A 398 4.07 -15.57 16.37
N PHE A 399 4.08 -14.46 17.10
CA PHE A 399 4.21 -13.12 16.53
C PHE A 399 5.67 -12.72 16.36
N LEU A 400 5.99 -12.21 15.19
CA LEU A 400 7.22 -11.41 15.01
C LEU A 400 6.99 -10.02 15.58
N LEU A 401 7.94 -9.48 16.35
CA LEU A 401 7.77 -8.15 16.94
C LEU A 401 8.02 -7.04 15.90
N ALA A 402 7.07 -6.92 14.98
CA ALA A 402 7.02 -5.95 13.89
C ALA A 402 5.87 -4.95 14.12
N PRO A 403 5.95 -4.06 15.12
CA PRO A 403 4.91 -3.08 15.35
C PRO A 403 4.94 -1.97 14.31
N SER A 404 3.79 -1.41 14.00
CA SER A 404 3.65 -0.18 13.21
C SER A 404 2.82 0.86 13.96
N VAL A 405 3.13 2.13 13.74
CA VAL A 405 2.39 3.25 14.32
C VAL A 405 1.97 4.20 13.20
N HIS A 406 0.74 4.68 13.29
CA HIS A 406 0.07 5.33 12.17
C HIS A 406 -0.24 6.79 12.44
N VAL A 407 -0.32 7.55 11.35
CA VAL A 407 -0.85 8.89 11.27
C VAL A 407 -2.20 8.80 10.57
N ARG A 408 -3.22 9.37 11.18
CA ARG A 408 -4.55 9.45 10.61
C ARG A 408 -5.05 10.87 10.74
N ALA A 409 -5.51 11.42 9.63
CA ALA A 409 -6.00 12.79 9.57
C ALA A 409 -5.00 13.85 10.09
N GLY A 410 -3.73 13.64 9.82
CA GLY A 410 -2.65 14.52 10.25
C GLY A 410 -2.28 14.41 11.73
N ALA A 411 -2.88 13.48 12.48
CA ALA A 411 -2.59 13.27 13.90
C ALA A 411 -2.03 11.85 14.15
N LEU A 412 -1.27 11.72 15.23
CA LEU A 412 -0.80 10.43 15.69
C LEU A 412 -1.99 9.58 16.15
N ALA A 413 -2.22 8.45 15.50
CA ALA A 413 -3.24 7.49 15.90
C ALA A 413 -2.94 6.88 17.28
N ASP A 414 -3.99 6.46 18.00
CA ASP A 414 -3.84 5.76 19.27
C ASP A 414 -3.10 4.44 19.09
N GLY A 415 -2.38 4.02 20.12
CA GLY A 415 -1.76 2.70 20.21
C GLY A 415 -0.75 2.42 19.10
N MET A 416 -0.62 1.15 18.78
CA MET A 416 0.17 0.62 17.66
C MET A 416 -0.51 -0.64 17.09
N ALA A 417 -0.18 -1.00 15.89
CA ALA A 417 -0.62 -2.24 15.26
C ALA A 417 0.55 -3.23 15.25
N LEU A 418 0.37 -4.40 15.83
CA LEU A 418 1.30 -5.52 15.67
C LEU A 418 0.85 -6.36 14.48
N GLN A 419 1.75 -6.60 13.53
CA GLN A 419 1.41 -7.26 12.27
C GLN A 419 1.34 -8.78 12.43
N PHE A 420 0.32 -9.41 11.80
CA PHE A 420 0.37 -10.81 11.43
C PHE A 420 1.20 -10.93 10.16
N LEU A 421 2.29 -11.66 10.21
CA LEU A 421 3.18 -11.88 9.09
C LEU A 421 3.27 -13.37 8.75
N ASN A 422 3.19 -13.70 7.47
CA ASN A 422 3.53 -15.01 6.93
C ASN A 422 4.78 -14.85 6.05
N GLY A 423 5.94 -15.20 6.60
CA GLY A 423 7.22 -14.81 6.02
C GLY A 423 7.35 -13.29 5.94
N THR A 424 7.42 -12.74 4.74
CA THR A 424 7.45 -11.30 4.49
C THR A 424 6.08 -10.69 4.18
N MET A 425 5.05 -11.53 4.02
CA MET A 425 3.70 -11.11 3.61
C MET A 425 2.88 -10.65 4.79
N TRP A 426 2.28 -9.47 4.66
CA TRP A 426 1.31 -8.95 5.64
C TRP A 426 -0.03 -9.69 5.52
N GLU A 427 -0.56 -10.17 6.66
CA GLU A 427 -1.83 -10.88 6.73
C GLU A 427 -2.83 -10.28 7.74
N GLY A 428 -2.55 -9.13 8.31
CA GLY A 428 -3.44 -8.46 9.24
C GLY A 428 -2.72 -7.79 10.40
N ASN A 429 -3.48 -7.32 11.38
CA ASN A 429 -2.94 -6.58 12.51
C ASN A 429 -3.72 -6.86 13.79
N VAL A 430 -3.05 -6.72 14.95
CA VAL A 430 -3.66 -6.61 16.27
C VAL A 430 -3.40 -5.20 16.82
N PHE A 431 -4.43 -4.53 17.29
CA PHE A 431 -4.30 -3.23 17.96
C PHE A 431 -3.80 -3.43 19.38
N LEU A 432 -2.73 -2.71 19.72
CA LEU A 432 -2.12 -2.70 21.05
C LEU A 432 -2.06 -1.26 21.58
N ASP A 433 -2.40 -1.10 22.85
CA ASP A 433 -2.27 0.14 23.58
C ASP A 433 -1.28 0.02 24.76
N GLU A 434 -1.24 1.04 25.62
CA GLU A 434 -0.35 1.07 26.79
C GLU A 434 -0.64 -0.08 27.78
N SER A 435 -1.85 -0.60 27.81
CA SER A 435 -2.29 -1.68 28.73
C SER A 435 -2.03 -3.08 28.15
N THR A 436 -1.96 -3.23 26.84
CA THR A 436 -1.99 -4.54 26.15
C THR A 436 -0.67 -4.95 25.50
N HIS A 437 0.24 -4.01 25.19
CA HIS A 437 1.49 -4.30 24.47
C HIS A 437 2.38 -5.35 25.15
N ALA A 438 2.38 -5.39 26.49
CA ALA A 438 3.22 -6.32 27.25
C ALA A 438 2.82 -7.78 27.07
N ALA A 439 1.51 -8.05 26.87
CA ALA A 439 0.99 -9.40 26.59
C ALA A 439 1.50 -9.96 25.26
N PHE A 440 1.98 -9.10 24.37
CA PHE A 440 2.58 -9.46 23.08
C PHE A 440 4.10 -9.35 23.06
N GLY A 441 4.75 -9.32 24.23
CA GLY A 441 6.20 -9.33 24.37
C GLY A 441 6.88 -7.97 24.06
N ILE A 442 6.12 -6.91 23.84
CA ILE A 442 6.67 -5.57 23.62
C ILE A 442 6.95 -4.92 24.98
N ALA A 443 8.21 -4.71 25.33
CA ALA A 443 8.57 -4.04 26.57
C ALA A 443 8.03 -2.59 26.63
N ARG A 444 7.65 -2.13 27.81
CA ARG A 444 7.14 -0.75 28.03
C ARG A 444 8.09 0.32 27.50
N SER A 445 9.39 0.11 27.67
CA SER A 445 10.42 1.02 27.15
C SER A 445 10.44 1.09 25.62
N HIS A 446 10.22 -0.04 24.93
CA HIS A 446 10.12 -0.08 23.48
C HIS A 446 8.85 0.60 23.00
N TYR A 447 7.70 0.29 23.62
CA TYR A 447 6.43 0.94 23.33
C TYR A 447 6.53 2.47 23.45
N ALA A 448 6.99 2.95 24.60
CA ALA A 448 7.12 4.39 24.86
C ALA A 448 8.09 5.08 23.89
N ARG A 449 9.22 4.43 23.56
CA ARG A 449 10.21 4.95 22.63
C ARG A 449 9.65 5.11 21.22
N ILE A 450 8.95 4.10 20.72
CA ILE A 450 8.29 4.14 19.40
C ILE A 450 7.24 5.24 19.36
N ARG A 451 6.37 5.31 20.37
CA ARG A 451 5.31 6.33 20.45
C ARG A 451 5.87 7.75 20.49
N HIS A 452 6.95 7.96 21.26
CA HIS A 452 7.61 9.26 21.37
C HIS A 452 8.24 9.67 20.03
N ALA A 453 8.96 8.77 19.36
CA ALA A 453 9.54 9.02 18.04
C ALA A 453 8.46 9.37 17.00
N MET A 454 7.31 8.69 17.04
CA MET A 454 6.20 8.97 16.14
C MET A 454 5.52 10.31 16.42
N ALA A 455 5.44 10.73 17.68
CA ALA A 455 4.94 12.06 18.01
C ALA A 455 5.85 13.17 17.44
N ASP A 456 7.17 12.96 17.51
CA ASP A 456 8.14 13.87 16.90
C ASP A 456 8.06 13.86 15.37
N PHE A 457 7.84 12.69 14.77
CA PHE A 457 7.62 12.55 13.34
C PHE A 457 6.39 13.33 12.85
N VAL A 458 5.27 13.22 13.54
CA VAL A 458 4.05 13.97 13.18
C VAL A 458 4.31 15.48 13.25
N ARG A 459 4.98 15.95 14.31
CA ARG A 459 5.36 17.36 14.45
C ARG A 459 6.26 17.86 13.32
N LEU A 460 7.18 17.03 12.84
CA LEU A 460 8.05 17.37 11.71
C LEU A 460 7.26 17.67 10.43
N PHE A 461 6.15 16.96 10.23
CA PHE A 461 5.30 17.10 9.05
C PHE A 461 4.07 17.98 9.26
N GLU A 462 3.97 18.64 10.42
CA GLU A 462 2.90 19.60 10.70
C GLU A 462 2.89 20.72 9.64
N GLY A 463 1.74 20.98 9.05
CA GLY A 463 1.59 21.96 7.97
C GLY A 463 2.18 21.54 6.62
N ARG A 464 2.81 20.36 6.50
CA ARG A 464 3.39 19.88 5.24
C ARG A 464 2.48 18.94 4.45
N GLY A 465 1.26 18.70 4.92
CA GLY A 465 0.26 17.90 4.22
C GLY A 465 0.39 16.39 4.41
N LEU A 466 0.98 15.92 5.51
CA LEU A 466 0.88 14.54 5.95
C LEU A 466 -0.51 14.33 6.58
N ILE A 467 -1.34 13.52 5.95
CA ILE A 467 -2.70 13.21 6.38
C ILE A 467 -2.78 11.76 6.90
N ASN A 468 -2.32 10.80 6.10
CA ASN A 468 -2.37 9.39 6.43
C ASN A 468 -1.02 8.74 6.18
N GLY A 469 -0.72 7.70 6.96
CA GLY A 469 0.48 6.92 6.78
C GLY A 469 0.88 6.17 8.04
N GLY A 470 2.03 5.52 7.98
CA GLY A 470 2.57 4.79 9.10
C GLY A 470 4.07 4.56 8.98
N VAL A 471 4.66 4.17 10.08
CA VAL A 471 6.05 3.74 10.14
C VAL A 471 6.07 2.35 10.74
N ASP A 472 6.73 1.44 10.04
CA ASP A 472 6.98 0.08 10.50
C ASP A 472 8.30 0.03 11.26
N PHE A 473 8.27 -0.69 12.39
CA PHE A 473 9.42 -0.87 13.26
C PHE A 473 9.78 -2.34 13.39
N ALA A 474 11.05 -2.61 13.63
CA ALA A 474 11.57 -3.90 14.01
C ALA A 474 12.02 -3.86 15.48
N ILE A 475 11.54 -4.79 16.30
CA ILE A 475 12.15 -5.12 17.58
C ILE A 475 12.91 -6.42 17.32
N ALA A 476 14.23 -6.30 17.11
CA ALA A 476 15.00 -7.34 16.46
C ALA A 476 16.44 -7.41 16.97
N ARG A 477 17.12 -8.49 16.62
CA ARG A 477 18.58 -8.57 16.65
C ARG A 477 19.12 -8.30 15.26
N VAL A 478 20.22 -7.58 15.21
CA VAL A 478 20.93 -7.33 13.95
C VAL A 478 22.33 -7.90 14.13
N GLY A 479 22.75 -8.80 13.26
CA GLY A 479 24.04 -9.47 13.35
C GLY A 479 25.25 -8.53 13.28
N GLY A 480 26.42 -9.06 13.46
CA GLY A 480 27.67 -8.31 13.36
C GLY A 480 28.03 -7.59 14.67
N ARG A 481 28.28 -6.28 14.61
CA ARG A 481 28.65 -5.47 15.79
C ARG A 481 27.54 -5.36 16.83
N TYR A 482 26.36 -5.90 16.54
CA TYR A 482 25.13 -5.80 17.36
C TYR A 482 24.66 -7.15 17.88
N ASP A 483 25.47 -8.20 17.75
CA ASP A 483 25.08 -9.60 17.94
C ASP A 483 24.31 -9.89 19.25
N ASP A 484 24.52 -9.15 20.32
CA ASP A 484 23.83 -9.38 21.59
C ASP A 484 22.83 -8.29 21.98
N THR A 485 22.57 -7.34 21.08
CA THR A 485 21.72 -6.19 21.40
C THR A 485 20.37 -6.29 20.72
N THR A 486 19.29 -6.29 21.51
CA THR A 486 17.95 -6.08 21.00
C THR A 486 17.76 -4.62 20.63
N LEU A 487 17.42 -4.36 19.40
CA LEU A 487 17.23 -3.03 18.85
C LEU A 487 15.75 -2.76 18.54
N VAL A 488 15.33 -1.53 18.77
CA VAL A 488 14.14 -0.98 18.15
C VAL A 488 14.60 -0.12 16.99
N ALA A 489 14.30 -0.51 15.77
CA ALA A 489 14.73 0.20 14.58
C ALA A 489 13.53 0.54 13.69
N MET A 490 13.57 1.72 13.05
CA MET A 490 12.66 2.06 11.97
C MET A 490 13.02 1.24 10.74
N GLN A 491 12.03 0.64 10.12
CA GLN A 491 12.21 -0.23 8.97
C GLN A 491 11.66 0.36 7.68
N ASP A 492 10.41 0.80 7.69
CA ASP A 492 9.75 1.33 6.50
C ASP A 492 8.88 2.56 6.82
N LEU A 493 8.87 3.50 5.88
CA LEU A 493 7.91 4.60 5.84
C LEU A 493 6.80 4.28 4.83
N ASN A 494 5.59 4.13 5.32
CA ASN A 494 4.40 3.91 4.52
C ASN A 494 3.54 5.19 4.53
N LEU A 495 3.97 6.23 3.80
CA LEU A 495 3.32 7.55 3.80
C LEU A 495 2.17 7.62 2.80
N SER A 496 1.25 6.70 2.95
CA SER A 496 -0.03 6.62 2.24
C SER A 496 -0.98 5.78 3.10
N ALA A 497 -2.21 5.59 2.66
CA ALA A 497 -3.09 4.62 3.31
C ALA A 497 -2.48 3.21 3.29
N CYS A 498 -2.66 2.45 4.36
CA CYS A 498 -2.01 1.16 4.57
C CYS A 498 -2.97 0.09 5.11
N GLY A 499 -2.47 -1.14 5.30
CA GLY A 499 -3.27 -2.27 5.82
C GLY A 499 -3.90 -2.02 7.20
N ALA A 500 -3.27 -1.21 8.04
CA ALA A 500 -3.77 -0.89 9.35
C ALA A 500 -4.98 0.07 9.35
N ASP A 501 -5.29 0.73 8.24
CA ASP A 501 -6.49 1.56 8.14
C ASP A 501 -7.77 0.75 8.36
N TYR A 502 -7.80 -0.50 7.89
CA TYR A 502 -8.91 -1.42 8.17
C TYR A 502 -9.07 -1.67 9.67
N LEU A 503 -7.94 -1.89 10.38
CA LEU A 503 -7.93 -2.10 11.82
C LEU A 503 -8.48 -0.88 12.55
N HIS A 504 -7.99 0.31 12.21
CA HIS A 504 -8.41 1.55 12.87
C HIS A 504 -9.88 1.87 12.59
N ALA A 505 -10.34 1.73 11.36
CA ALA A 505 -11.74 1.96 11.00
C ALA A 505 -12.67 1.00 11.74
N PHE A 506 -12.31 -0.28 11.81
CA PHE A 506 -13.07 -1.28 12.54
C PHE A 506 -13.03 -1.06 14.06
N LEU A 507 -11.91 -0.61 14.61
CA LEU A 507 -11.78 -0.29 16.02
C LEU A 507 -12.70 0.87 16.43
N GLU A 508 -12.79 1.92 15.62
CA GLU A 508 -13.70 3.07 15.83
C GLU A 508 -15.17 2.61 15.83
N GLU A 509 -15.55 1.80 14.85
CA GLU A 509 -16.89 1.19 14.78
C GLU A 509 -17.16 0.32 16.02
N SER A 510 -16.18 -0.51 16.39
CA SER A 510 -16.31 -1.45 17.51
C SER A 510 -16.46 -0.75 18.86
N ARG A 511 -15.74 0.36 19.07
CA ARG A 511 -15.88 1.20 20.28
C ARG A 511 -17.31 1.73 20.43
N THR A 512 -17.93 2.13 19.33
CA THR A 512 -19.33 2.56 19.31
C THR A 512 -20.27 1.38 19.64
N VAL A 513 -20.08 0.25 18.96
CA VAL A 513 -20.94 -0.93 19.08
C VAL A 513 -20.84 -1.58 20.45
N LEU A 514 -19.62 -1.85 20.94
CA LEU A 514 -19.40 -2.51 22.24
C LEU A 514 -19.57 -1.55 23.41
N GLY A 515 -19.20 -0.27 23.24
CA GLY A 515 -19.43 0.76 24.26
C GLY A 515 -20.91 0.94 24.61
N ALA A 516 -21.78 0.88 23.60
CA ALA A 516 -23.23 0.93 23.79
C ALA A 516 -23.78 -0.33 24.51
N LEU A 517 -23.10 -1.49 24.42
CA LEU A 517 -23.52 -2.74 25.04
C LEU A 517 -22.98 -2.94 26.46
N ALA A 518 -21.73 -2.58 26.70
CA ALA A 518 -21.02 -2.87 27.94
C ALA A 518 -21.22 -1.82 29.04
N GLY A 519 -21.68 -0.62 28.71
CA GLY A 519 -21.85 0.50 29.65
C GLY A 519 -20.57 0.94 30.37
N THR A 520 -19.42 0.46 29.96
CA THR A 520 -18.10 0.71 30.56
C THR A 520 -17.13 1.22 29.50
N GLY A 521 -16.44 2.32 29.80
CA GLY A 521 -15.35 2.88 28.98
C GLY A 521 -14.05 2.06 29.05
N THR A 522 -14.13 0.75 29.18
CA THR A 522 -12.96 -0.15 29.15
C THR A 522 -12.37 -0.18 27.75
N GLY A 523 -11.06 -0.16 27.67
CA GLY A 523 -10.32 -0.22 26.41
C GLY A 523 -10.79 -1.39 25.56
N ILE A 524 -11.10 -1.10 24.29
CA ILE A 524 -11.46 -2.13 23.29
C ILE A 524 -10.25 -2.28 22.39
N SER A 525 -9.82 -3.52 22.21
CA SER A 525 -8.82 -3.90 21.22
C SER A 525 -9.50 -4.60 20.03
N ALA A 526 -8.82 -4.61 18.90
CA ALA A 526 -9.29 -5.26 17.69
C ALA A 526 -8.16 -6.01 16.99
N ALA A 527 -8.53 -7.04 16.23
CA ALA A 527 -7.64 -7.74 15.32
C ALA A 527 -8.28 -7.87 13.94
N THR A 528 -7.48 -7.75 12.89
CA THR A 528 -7.88 -8.03 11.51
C THR A 528 -7.04 -9.16 10.95
N LYS A 529 -7.61 -10.01 10.10
CA LYS A 529 -6.89 -11.12 9.47
C LYS A 529 -7.32 -11.29 8.03
N VAL A 530 -6.34 -11.41 7.16
CA VAL A 530 -6.55 -11.78 5.75
C VAL A 530 -6.92 -13.25 5.70
N ILE A 531 -7.89 -13.58 4.87
CA ILE A 531 -8.31 -14.95 4.56
C ILE A 531 -8.31 -15.16 3.06
N ARG A 532 -8.26 -16.41 2.63
CA ARG A 532 -8.47 -16.81 1.24
C ARG A 532 -9.83 -17.50 1.10
N PRO A 533 -10.88 -16.73 0.76
CA PRO A 533 -12.23 -17.28 0.68
C PRO A 533 -12.32 -18.26 -0.50
N ALA A 534 -13.16 -19.29 -0.37
CA ALA A 534 -13.49 -20.18 -1.47
C ALA A 534 -14.09 -19.41 -2.66
N SER A 535 -14.04 -19.97 -3.85
CA SER A 535 -14.48 -19.32 -5.10
C SER A 535 -15.97 -18.94 -5.13
N ASP A 536 -16.77 -19.53 -4.26
CA ASP A 536 -18.20 -19.27 -4.07
C ASP A 536 -18.51 -18.44 -2.82
N MET A 537 -17.47 -17.99 -2.08
CA MET A 537 -17.58 -17.25 -0.84
C MET A 537 -17.68 -15.74 -1.11
N ASP A 538 -18.85 -15.27 -1.50
CA ASP A 538 -19.16 -13.84 -1.57
C ASP A 538 -19.24 -13.21 -0.18
N LEU A 539 -19.28 -11.88 -0.11
CA LEU A 539 -19.33 -11.18 1.17
C LEU A 539 -20.58 -11.50 2.00
N PRO A 540 -21.81 -11.60 1.44
CA PRO A 540 -22.99 -12.02 2.20
C PRO A 540 -22.83 -13.39 2.83
N ARG A 541 -22.24 -14.35 2.12
CA ARG A 541 -21.99 -15.68 2.67
C ARG A 541 -20.93 -15.65 3.76
N LEU A 542 -19.85 -14.91 3.54
CA LEU A 542 -18.80 -14.74 4.54
C LEU A 542 -19.35 -14.07 5.81
N ARG A 543 -20.20 -13.04 5.67
CA ARG A 543 -20.86 -12.38 6.79
C ARG A 543 -21.72 -13.34 7.61
N ARG A 544 -22.48 -14.20 6.99
CA ARG A 544 -23.27 -15.21 7.72
C ARG A 544 -22.43 -16.16 8.57
N LEU A 545 -21.16 -16.37 8.21
CA LEU A 545 -20.25 -17.25 8.95
C LEU A 545 -19.44 -16.52 10.02
N VAL A 546 -19.21 -15.23 9.84
CA VAL A 546 -18.30 -14.42 10.66
C VAL A 546 -19.03 -13.45 11.56
N ASP A 547 -20.04 -12.71 11.02
CA ASP A 547 -20.64 -11.59 11.73
C ASP A 547 -21.36 -12.07 12.97
N HIS A 548 -20.92 -11.58 14.11
CA HIS A 548 -21.63 -11.76 15.37
C HIS A 548 -21.41 -10.58 16.30
N ARG A 549 -22.33 -10.45 17.26
CA ARG A 549 -22.28 -9.39 18.27
C ARG A 549 -22.72 -9.95 19.63
N THR A 550 -21.82 -9.86 20.57
CA THR A 550 -22.08 -10.20 21.98
C THR A 550 -21.65 -9.02 22.86
N PRO A 551 -21.95 -9.01 24.16
CA PRO A 551 -21.46 -7.95 25.05
C PRO A 551 -19.94 -7.85 25.15
N THR A 552 -19.19 -8.90 24.77
CA THR A 552 -17.73 -8.98 24.93
C THR A 552 -16.99 -9.27 23.64
N SER A 553 -17.69 -9.40 22.52
CA SER A 553 -17.06 -9.68 21.22
C SER A 553 -17.92 -9.12 20.09
N TYR A 554 -17.28 -8.51 19.12
CA TYR A 554 -17.87 -8.04 17.88
C TYR A 554 -17.00 -8.48 16.72
N ALA A 555 -17.56 -9.28 15.82
CA ALA A 555 -16.86 -9.76 14.64
C ALA A 555 -17.58 -9.34 13.35
N ARG A 556 -16.80 -9.06 12.31
CA ARG A 556 -17.30 -8.73 10.97
C ARG A 556 -16.42 -9.28 9.87
N ALA A 557 -17.07 -9.72 8.79
CA ALA A 557 -16.42 -9.80 7.48
C ALA A 557 -16.44 -8.40 6.83
N LEU A 558 -15.26 -7.82 6.64
CA LEU A 558 -15.12 -6.47 6.10
C LEU A 558 -15.24 -6.47 4.58
N THR A 559 -14.59 -7.42 3.92
CA THR A 559 -14.64 -7.56 2.45
C THR A 559 -14.37 -9.00 2.03
N SER A 560 -14.82 -9.38 0.83
CA SER A 560 -14.53 -10.66 0.19
C SER A 560 -14.45 -10.49 -1.32
N VAL A 561 -13.34 -10.92 -1.89
CA VAL A 561 -13.16 -11.15 -3.33
C VAL A 561 -13.12 -12.67 -3.51
N PRO A 562 -14.22 -13.31 -3.95
CA PRO A 562 -14.36 -14.77 -3.97
C PRO A 562 -13.22 -15.46 -4.70
N GLY A 563 -12.64 -16.50 -4.10
CA GLY A 563 -11.51 -17.24 -4.63
C GLY A 563 -10.19 -16.49 -4.65
N ASN A 564 -10.12 -15.33 -4.05
CA ASN A 564 -8.93 -14.48 -4.10
C ASN A 564 -8.53 -13.95 -2.72
N TRP A 565 -9.27 -13.01 -2.16
CA TRP A 565 -8.88 -12.32 -0.95
C TRP A 565 -10.10 -11.88 -0.13
N GLY A 566 -9.99 -11.97 1.18
CA GLY A 566 -10.99 -11.46 2.11
C GLY A 566 -10.35 -10.94 3.38
N LEU A 567 -11.09 -10.13 4.13
CA LEU A 567 -10.65 -9.58 5.39
C LEU A 567 -11.73 -9.74 6.44
N ILE A 568 -11.37 -10.35 7.55
CA ILE A 568 -12.21 -10.50 8.74
C ILE A 568 -11.63 -9.68 9.89
N ALA A 569 -12.49 -9.28 10.81
CA ALA A 569 -12.11 -8.49 11.97
C ALA A 569 -12.88 -8.93 13.22
N VAL A 570 -12.21 -8.85 14.36
CA VAL A 570 -12.78 -9.13 15.69
C VAL A 570 -12.36 -8.04 16.66
N ALA A 571 -13.27 -7.57 17.48
CA ALA A 571 -13.00 -6.66 18.59
C ALA A 571 -13.46 -7.25 19.91
N CYS A 572 -12.61 -7.13 20.92
CA CYS A 572 -12.84 -7.61 22.29
C CYS A 572 -12.32 -6.57 23.30
N PRO A 573 -12.70 -6.66 24.59
CA PRO A 573 -12.09 -5.83 25.63
C PRO A 573 -10.59 -6.13 25.86
N ASP A 574 -10.11 -7.27 25.39
CA ASP A 574 -8.73 -7.75 25.54
C ASP A 574 -8.10 -8.07 24.19
N ALA A 575 -6.86 -7.63 23.99
CA ALA A 575 -6.15 -7.81 22.72
C ALA A 575 -5.78 -9.27 22.43
N VAL A 576 -5.45 -10.04 23.47
CA VAL A 576 -5.12 -11.47 23.33
C VAL A 576 -6.34 -12.22 22.84
N ARG A 577 -7.49 -11.95 23.45
CA ARG A 577 -8.76 -12.54 23.04
C ARG A 577 -9.17 -12.14 21.62
N ALA A 578 -8.96 -10.88 21.23
CA ALA A 578 -9.24 -10.45 19.86
C ALA A 578 -8.38 -11.22 18.84
N ALA A 579 -7.08 -11.41 19.14
CA ALA A 579 -6.17 -12.20 18.33
C ALA A 579 -6.59 -13.69 18.27
N GLU A 580 -6.94 -14.29 19.41
CA GLU A 580 -7.43 -15.68 19.48
C GLU A 580 -8.67 -15.90 18.60
N GLU A 581 -9.67 -15.04 18.80
CA GLU A 581 -10.95 -15.19 18.10
C GLU A 581 -10.79 -15.00 16.58
N VAL A 582 -9.95 -14.03 16.12
CA VAL A 582 -9.73 -13.84 14.68
C VAL A 582 -8.99 -15.02 14.05
N LEU A 583 -8.00 -15.59 14.74
CA LEU A 583 -7.29 -16.80 14.30
C LEU A 583 -8.20 -18.04 14.29
N ALA A 584 -9.07 -18.19 15.29
CA ALA A 584 -10.06 -19.26 15.32
C ALA A 584 -11.08 -19.14 14.18
N LEU A 585 -11.49 -17.92 13.82
CA LEU A 585 -12.32 -17.65 12.66
C LEU A 585 -11.62 -18.02 11.36
N GLU A 586 -10.37 -17.58 11.17
CA GLU A 586 -9.55 -17.95 10.01
C GLU A 586 -9.46 -19.46 9.84
N ALA A 587 -9.09 -20.18 10.90
CA ALA A 587 -8.97 -21.64 10.87
C ALA A 587 -10.28 -22.35 10.46
N ARG A 588 -11.44 -21.85 10.90
CA ARG A 588 -12.76 -22.41 10.52
C ARG A 588 -13.15 -22.12 9.07
N LEU A 589 -12.65 -21.03 8.51
CA LEU A 589 -12.96 -20.62 7.13
C LEU A 589 -12.03 -21.27 6.10
N THR A 590 -10.87 -21.78 6.55
CA THR A 590 -9.86 -22.45 5.72
C THR A 590 -9.91 -23.98 5.82
N ALA A 591 -10.62 -24.53 6.81
CA ALA A 591 -10.89 -25.97 6.98
C ALA A 591 -12.01 -26.45 6.04
#